data_72ca042d27691cca4537c99f7206f4fc
#
_entry.id   72ca042d27691cca4537c99f7206f4fc
#
_cell.length_a   1.000
_cell.length_b   1.000
_cell.length_c   1.000
_cell.angle_alpha   90.00
_cell.angle_beta   90.00
_cell.angle_gamma   90.00
#
_symmetry.space_group_name_H-M   'P 1'
#
loop_
_entity.id
_entity.type
_entity.pdbx_description
1 polymer ?
#
loop_
_entity_poly.entity_id
_entity_poly.type
_entity_poly.pdbx_seq_one_letter_code
_entity_poly.pdbx_strand_id
1 'polypeptide(L)'
;MKPGTAPGPDFISADFLRAGGHPLHVILAAHMTSYLQKERIPDQWKTSRTILIHKKGDREDLRNYRPICLLSVLYKVFTKIILTISRTLDEAQPQEQAGFRQGFSCLDHIQTVSRIIEVCREYRLPLVLTFVDYEKALDSVETNAILSALVGQGVDASYVRTLANCYDRCTTRIQLFHRPLTIPIGKGVRQGDTISPKLFTAALQWIMKSLSWEERGIRVDGRFLSNLRFADDIVLFSSSTNEAETMLNELNEAGKRIGLRINRKKTQFMKNAHCEDGGVQLEGSQIVETPSYVYPGRSMNMENDLKKELNRRMRAAWAAFAAVREATDQLTDQDLRAHLFDSTVLPALCYAAETWADTAATSRKLLTTHRVLERCLLKFNRRTQHLAGLRSSDLRGMSCLRDPAEYASKAKHRWAGHIMRRIDDRWTKRTLEWISRDRGRPPTRWGDVFATRMGRLRAQLDTAQGPRQRHSRSLRTSWMTMARERNEWKRCWGSHVQ
;
A
#
# COMPACT_ATOMS: atom_id res chain seq x y z
N MET A 1 -8.65 6.75 18.95
CA MET A 1 -7.78 7.74 18.29
C MET A 1 -6.41 7.68 18.90
N LYS A 2 -5.36 8.01 18.15
CA LYS A 2 -3.98 7.98 18.69
C LYS A 2 -3.76 9.11 19.69
N PRO A 3 -2.95 8.90 20.76
CA PRO A 3 -2.49 9.97 21.63
C PRO A 3 -1.76 11.06 20.84
N GLY A 4 -1.74 12.31 21.36
CA GLY A 4 -1.04 13.41 20.71
C GLY A 4 -1.62 13.86 19.36
N THR A 5 -2.84 13.45 19.00
CA THR A 5 -3.49 13.88 17.74
C THR A 5 -3.86 15.37 17.84
N ALA A 6 -3.49 16.15 16.83
CA ALA A 6 -3.81 17.57 16.75
C ALA A 6 -5.32 17.83 16.89
N PRO A 7 -5.76 18.74 17.77
CA PRO A 7 -7.16 19.09 17.96
C PRO A 7 -7.71 19.87 16.76
N GLY A 8 -9.03 19.89 16.64
CA GLY A 8 -9.76 20.73 15.70
C GLY A 8 -9.87 22.20 16.15
N PRO A 9 -10.78 22.97 15.50
CA PRO A 9 -11.03 24.38 15.87
C PRO A 9 -11.56 24.57 17.30
N ASP A 10 -12.13 23.52 17.90
CA ASP A 10 -12.65 23.47 19.28
C ASP A 10 -11.58 23.20 20.35
N PHE A 11 -10.34 22.98 19.95
CA PHE A 11 -9.20 22.66 20.81
C PHE A 11 -9.38 21.43 21.72
N ILE A 12 -10.41 20.62 21.49
CA ILE A 12 -10.63 19.36 22.23
C ILE A 12 -9.67 18.28 21.69
N SER A 13 -8.77 17.81 22.56
CA SER A 13 -7.80 16.76 22.20
C SER A 13 -8.35 15.35 22.42
N ALA A 14 -7.77 14.37 21.76
CA ALA A 14 -8.08 12.95 21.99
C ALA A 14 -7.70 12.51 23.41
N ASP A 15 -6.65 13.11 23.97
CA ASP A 15 -6.17 12.81 25.33
C ASP A 15 -7.14 13.34 26.40
N PHE A 16 -7.72 14.52 26.19
CA PHE A 16 -8.79 15.06 27.04
C PHE A 16 -10.00 14.11 27.10
N LEU A 17 -10.47 13.61 25.93
CA LEU A 17 -11.60 12.67 25.88
C LEU A 17 -11.31 11.35 26.58
N ARG A 18 -10.05 10.90 26.57
CA ARG A 18 -9.63 9.69 27.29
C ARG A 18 -9.59 9.91 28.80
N ALA A 19 -9.05 11.05 29.21
CA ALA A 19 -8.96 11.41 30.64
C ALA A 19 -10.34 11.57 31.30
N GLY A 20 -11.37 11.96 30.53
CA GLY A 20 -12.74 12.12 31.03
C GLY A 20 -13.44 10.82 31.46
N GLY A 21 -12.88 9.66 31.13
CA GLY A 21 -13.35 8.34 31.60
C GLY A 21 -14.80 8.02 31.26
N HIS A 22 -15.36 7.06 31.98
CA HIS A 22 -16.71 6.54 31.72
C HIS A 22 -17.83 7.58 31.79
N PRO A 23 -17.87 8.50 32.76
CA PRO A 23 -18.94 9.51 32.85
C PRO A 23 -19.03 10.38 31.61
N LEU A 24 -17.89 10.88 31.12
CA LEU A 24 -17.83 11.67 29.89
C LEU A 24 -18.28 10.85 28.66
N HIS A 25 -17.87 9.58 28.59
CA HIS A 25 -18.23 8.72 27.47
C HIS A 25 -19.75 8.43 27.42
N VAL A 26 -20.44 8.29 28.55
CA VAL A 26 -21.88 8.11 28.62
C VAL A 26 -22.61 9.36 28.10
N ILE A 27 -22.18 10.55 28.53
CA ILE A 27 -22.76 11.82 28.05
C ILE A 27 -22.56 11.97 26.54
N LEU A 28 -21.35 11.71 26.04
CA LEU A 28 -21.05 11.78 24.62
C LEU A 28 -21.86 10.78 23.81
N ALA A 29 -22.05 9.55 24.29
CA ALA A 29 -22.87 8.52 23.63
C ALA A 29 -24.33 8.98 23.51
N ALA A 30 -24.93 9.59 24.55
CA ALA A 30 -26.28 10.13 24.50
C ALA A 30 -26.41 11.24 23.45
N HIS A 31 -25.45 12.20 23.42
CA HIS A 31 -25.45 13.25 22.40
C HIS A 31 -25.31 12.71 20.98
N MET A 32 -24.36 11.79 20.74
CA MET A 32 -24.14 11.19 19.43
C MET A 32 -25.35 10.39 18.94
N THR A 33 -26.04 9.68 19.85
CA THR A 33 -27.31 9.01 19.55
C THR A 33 -28.39 10.01 19.15
N SER A 34 -28.50 11.13 19.88
CA SER A 34 -29.44 12.21 19.53
C SER A 34 -29.15 12.83 18.15
N TYR A 35 -27.86 12.97 17.76
CA TYR A 35 -27.51 13.48 16.43
C TYR A 35 -27.88 12.50 15.32
N LEU A 36 -27.72 11.20 15.55
CA LEU A 36 -28.17 10.16 14.61
C LEU A 36 -29.69 10.13 14.46
N GLN A 37 -30.42 10.19 15.59
CA GLN A 37 -31.90 10.21 15.59
C GLN A 37 -32.48 11.45 14.89
N LYS A 38 -31.84 12.61 15.08
CA LYS A 38 -32.24 13.88 14.44
C LYS A 38 -31.66 14.06 13.04
N GLU A 39 -30.79 13.15 12.60
CA GLU A 39 -30.09 13.21 11.32
C GLU A 39 -29.36 14.54 11.08
N ARG A 40 -28.94 15.18 12.16
CA ARG A 40 -28.35 16.52 12.15
C ARG A 40 -27.19 16.61 13.14
N ILE A 41 -26.05 17.13 12.64
CA ILE A 41 -24.87 17.40 13.46
C ILE A 41 -24.82 18.87 13.91
N PRO A 42 -24.06 19.20 14.98
CA PRO A 42 -23.81 20.58 15.37
C PRO A 42 -23.13 21.37 14.24
N ASP A 43 -23.58 22.61 14.01
CA ASP A 43 -23.03 23.45 12.94
C ASP A 43 -21.54 23.78 13.13
N GLN A 44 -21.06 23.78 14.37
CA GLN A 44 -19.63 23.93 14.69
C GLN A 44 -18.75 22.83 14.04
N TRP A 45 -19.28 21.64 13.80
CA TRP A 45 -18.55 20.55 13.17
C TRP A 45 -18.46 20.70 11.63
N LYS A 46 -19.22 21.59 11.05
CA LYS A 46 -19.20 21.89 9.60
C LYS A 46 -18.02 22.77 9.22
N THR A 47 -17.39 23.45 10.19
CA THR A 47 -16.20 24.26 9.96
C THR A 47 -14.94 23.50 10.35
N SER A 48 -13.99 23.43 9.42
CA SER A 48 -12.66 22.84 9.65
C SER A 48 -11.58 23.92 9.61
N ARG A 49 -10.38 23.61 10.12
CA ARG A 49 -9.17 24.37 9.87
C ARG A 49 -8.28 23.57 8.94
N THR A 50 -7.83 24.16 7.84
CA THR A 50 -6.93 23.50 6.90
C THR A 50 -5.50 23.99 7.06
N ILE A 51 -4.57 23.06 7.12
CA ILE A 51 -3.13 23.32 7.00
C ILE A 51 -2.63 22.81 5.64
N LEU A 52 -1.69 23.53 5.06
CA LEU A 52 -1.08 23.19 3.79
C LEU A 52 0.26 22.49 4.03
N ILE A 53 0.38 21.22 3.66
CA ILE A 53 1.62 20.45 3.79
C ILE A 53 2.30 20.37 2.44
N HIS A 54 3.52 20.92 2.33
CA HIS A 54 4.32 20.83 1.11
C HIS A 54 4.70 19.37 0.80
N LYS A 55 4.47 18.94 -0.44
CA LYS A 55 4.82 17.60 -0.93
C LYS A 55 6.25 17.54 -1.47
N LYS A 56 6.48 18.24 -2.56
CA LYS A 56 7.74 18.32 -3.32
C LYS A 56 7.58 19.39 -4.41
N GLY A 57 8.69 19.84 -4.99
CA GLY A 57 8.68 20.84 -6.04
C GLY A 57 8.85 22.25 -5.50
N ASP A 58 8.45 23.23 -6.28
CA ASP A 58 8.52 24.64 -5.91
C ASP A 58 7.60 24.94 -4.73
N ARG A 59 8.11 25.60 -3.71
CA ARG A 59 7.36 26.01 -2.50
C ARG A 59 6.41 27.17 -2.76
N GLU A 60 6.63 27.95 -3.80
CA GLU A 60 5.76 29.07 -4.17
C GLU A 60 4.53 28.60 -4.95
N ASP A 61 4.55 27.38 -5.50
CA ASP A 61 3.41 26.79 -6.19
C ASP A 61 2.48 26.05 -5.24
N LEU A 62 1.29 26.60 -4.99
CA LEU A 62 0.24 26.00 -4.16
C LEU A 62 -0.23 24.62 -4.65
N ARG A 63 -0.03 24.27 -5.91
CA ARG A 63 -0.32 22.94 -6.45
C ARG A 63 0.54 21.85 -5.83
N ASN A 64 1.70 22.22 -5.27
CA ASN A 64 2.64 21.35 -4.59
C ASN A 64 2.29 21.10 -3.10
N TYR A 65 1.14 21.60 -2.63
CA TYR A 65 0.69 21.41 -1.25
C TYR A 65 -0.50 20.47 -1.17
N ARG A 66 -0.57 19.73 -0.05
CA ARG A 66 -1.74 18.96 0.35
C ARG A 66 -2.53 19.73 1.40
N PRO A 67 -3.82 20.00 1.17
CA PRO A 67 -4.68 20.52 2.21
C PRO A 67 -5.06 19.41 3.19
N ILE A 68 -4.73 19.55 4.45
CA ILE A 68 -5.15 18.63 5.52
C ILE A 68 -6.11 19.34 6.44
N CYS A 69 -7.32 18.79 6.55
CA CYS A 69 -8.38 19.34 7.39
C CYS A 69 -8.20 18.90 8.84
N LEU A 70 -8.03 19.84 9.72
CA LEU A 70 -8.10 19.65 11.18
C LEU A 70 -9.57 19.78 11.59
N LEU A 71 -10.22 18.65 11.75
CA LEU A 71 -11.62 18.54 12.18
C LEU A 71 -11.69 18.34 13.70
N SER A 72 -12.82 18.72 14.32
CA SER A 72 -13.13 18.38 15.70
C SER A 72 -12.87 16.89 15.98
N VAL A 73 -12.26 16.62 17.12
CA VAL A 73 -12.03 15.23 17.55
C VAL A 73 -13.36 14.54 17.85
N LEU A 74 -14.34 15.26 18.36
CA LEU A 74 -15.71 14.76 18.60
C LEU A 74 -16.37 14.35 17.28
N TYR A 75 -16.26 15.19 16.24
CA TYR A 75 -16.73 14.84 14.89
C TYR A 75 -16.06 13.57 14.35
N LYS A 76 -14.74 13.44 14.50
CA LYS A 76 -14.02 12.23 14.07
C LYS A 76 -14.45 10.98 14.85
N VAL A 77 -14.81 11.10 16.12
CA VAL A 77 -15.38 9.99 16.90
C VAL A 77 -16.76 9.63 16.35
N PHE A 78 -17.60 10.63 16.09
CA PHE A 78 -18.93 10.42 15.50
C PHE A 78 -18.87 9.72 14.15
N THR A 79 -18.06 10.20 13.20
CA THR A 79 -17.91 9.56 11.89
C THR A 79 -17.30 8.17 11.99
N LYS A 80 -16.45 7.91 12.99
CA LYS A 80 -15.90 6.58 13.26
C LYS A 80 -16.98 5.64 13.81
N ILE A 81 -17.91 6.13 14.61
CA ILE A 81 -19.07 5.33 15.08
C ILE A 81 -19.95 4.95 13.89
N ILE A 82 -20.30 5.90 13.02
CA ILE A 82 -21.06 5.63 11.78
C ILE A 82 -20.35 4.56 10.97
N LEU A 83 -19.05 4.68 10.77
CA LEU A 83 -18.26 3.72 10.00
C LEU A 83 -18.24 2.32 10.63
N THR A 84 -18.29 2.20 11.97
CA THR A 84 -18.31 0.93 12.67
C THR A 84 -19.69 0.25 12.56
N ILE A 85 -20.77 1.03 12.62
CA ILE A 85 -22.13 0.53 12.48
C ILE A 85 -22.42 0.15 11.02
N SER A 86 -21.94 0.94 10.07
CA SER A 86 -22.16 0.74 8.62
C SER A 86 -21.07 -0.16 8.01
N ARG A 87 -21.08 -1.46 8.39
CA ARG A 87 -20.15 -2.47 7.84
C ARG A 87 -20.30 -2.68 6.34
N THR A 88 -21.44 -2.38 5.78
CA THR A 88 -21.81 -2.47 4.37
C THR A 88 -20.81 -1.83 3.41
N LEU A 89 -20.11 -0.76 3.81
CA LEU A 89 -19.13 -0.10 2.95
C LEU A 89 -17.88 -0.96 2.67
N ASP A 90 -17.46 -1.81 3.60
CA ASP A 90 -16.32 -2.73 3.38
C ASP A 90 -16.76 -4.01 2.67
N GLU A 91 -17.97 -4.50 2.99
CA GLU A 91 -18.52 -5.71 2.39
C GLU A 91 -18.87 -5.50 0.90
N ALA A 92 -19.30 -4.29 0.54
CA ALA A 92 -19.61 -3.93 -0.85
C ALA A 92 -18.37 -3.74 -1.74
N GLN A 93 -17.16 -3.71 -1.17
CA GLN A 93 -15.92 -3.54 -1.96
C GLN A 93 -15.46 -4.87 -2.55
N PRO A 94 -15.16 -4.93 -3.85
CA PRO A 94 -14.63 -6.13 -4.49
C PRO A 94 -13.17 -6.40 -4.12
N GLN A 95 -12.65 -7.54 -4.56
CA GLN A 95 -11.27 -7.97 -4.25
C GLN A 95 -10.21 -7.10 -4.95
N GLU A 96 -10.58 -6.40 -6.01
CA GLU A 96 -9.74 -5.48 -6.77
C GLU A 96 -9.43 -4.20 -5.99
N GLN A 97 -10.27 -3.80 -5.01
CA GLN A 97 -10.03 -2.64 -4.17
C GLN A 97 -9.35 -3.04 -2.85
N ALA A 98 -8.09 -2.66 -2.67
CA ALA A 98 -7.34 -2.91 -1.43
C ALA A 98 -7.17 -1.65 -0.57
N GLY A 99 -7.30 -0.46 -1.16
CA GLY A 99 -7.12 0.80 -0.46
C GLY A 99 -8.11 0.99 0.69
N PHE A 100 -7.60 1.37 1.86
CA PHE A 100 -8.38 1.65 3.06
C PHE A 100 -9.21 0.47 3.62
N ARG A 101 -8.98 -0.76 3.17
CA ARG A 101 -9.65 -1.97 3.67
C ARG A 101 -8.83 -2.66 4.74
N GLN A 102 -9.53 -3.16 5.78
CA GLN A 102 -8.89 -3.95 6.83
C GLN A 102 -8.40 -5.28 6.27
N GLY A 103 -7.16 -5.62 6.59
CA GLY A 103 -6.55 -6.89 6.17
C GLY A 103 -6.04 -6.92 4.72
N PHE A 104 -6.10 -5.82 3.99
CA PHE A 104 -5.45 -5.62 2.70
C PHE A 104 -4.24 -4.69 2.83
N SER A 105 -3.28 -4.85 1.95
CA SER A 105 -2.09 -4.00 1.88
C SER A 105 -1.67 -3.72 0.43
N CYS A 106 -0.84 -2.71 0.23
CA CYS A 106 -0.24 -2.45 -1.08
C CYS A 106 0.60 -3.63 -1.59
N LEU A 107 1.16 -4.43 -0.67
CA LEU A 107 1.94 -5.63 -1.02
C LEU A 107 1.11 -6.65 -1.80
N ASP A 108 -0.19 -6.76 -1.50
CA ASP A 108 -1.11 -7.66 -2.22
C ASP A 108 -1.15 -7.31 -3.71
N HIS A 109 -1.32 -6.03 -4.03
CA HIS A 109 -1.35 -5.56 -5.42
C HIS A 109 0.02 -5.62 -6.08
N ILE A 110 1.08 -5.20 -5.40
CA ILE A 110 2.44 -5.26 -5.91
C ILE A 110 2.79 -6.70 -6.30
N GLN A 111 2.47 -7.68 -5.45
CA GLN A 111 2.74 -9.09 -5.73
C GLN A 111 1.89 -9.62 -6.88
N THR A 112 0.61 -9.26 -6.92
CA THR A 112 -0.29 -9.65 -8.01
C THR A 112 0.24 -9.18 -9.36
N VAL A 113 0.57 -7.88 -9.48
CA VAL A 113 1.15 -7.31 -10.71
C VAL A 113 2.48 -7.96 -11.06
N SER A 114 3.38 -8.12 -10.06
CA SER A 114 4.68 -8.77 -10.28
C SER A 114 4.54 -10.19 -10.80
N ARG A 115 3.59 -10.95 -10.26
CA ARG A 115 3.34 -12.32 -10.67
C ARG A 115 2.75 -12.41 -12.08
N ILE A 116 1.85 -11.49 -12.45
CA ILE A 116 1.30 -11.41 -13.81
C ILE A 116 2.42 -11.10 -14.81
N ILE A 117 3.26 -10.09 -14.52
CA ILE A 117 4.43 -9.78 -15.37
C ILE A 117 5.34 -11.01 -15.52
N GLU A 118 5.61 -11.72 -14.42
CA GLU A 118 6.44 -12.94 -14.41
C GLU A 118 5.87 -14.01 -15.32
N VAL A 119 4.56 -14.30 -15.22
CA VAL A 119 3.86 -15.31 -16.03
C VAL A 119 3.79 -14.87 -17.48
N CYS A 120 3.38 -13.64 -17.79
CA CYS A 120 3.29 -13.16 -19.18
C CYS A 120 4.65 -13.19 -19.88
N ARG A 121 5.73 -12.87 -19.17
CA ARG A 121 7.10 -12.99 -19.71
C ARG A 121 7.49 -14.43 -19.96
N GLU A 122 7.19 -15.34 -19.03
CA GLU A 122 7.52 -16.78 -19.13
C GLU A 122 6.80 -17.44 -20.30
N TYR A 123 5.51 -17.14 -20.46
CA TYR A 123 4.66 -17.76 -21.48
C TYR A 123 4.56 -16.95 -22.77
N ARG A 124 5.30 -15.84 -22.87
CA ARG A 124 5.27 -14.92 -24.03
C ARG A 124 3.87 -14.41 -24.34
N LEU A 125 3.08 -14.14 -23.30
CA LEU A 125 1.75 -13.58 -23.43
C LEU A 125 1.83 -12.05 -23.53
N PRO A 126 1.02 -11.41 -24.40
CA PRO A 126 0.95 -9.96 -24.47
C PRO A 126 0.39 -9.40 -23.15
N LEU A 127 0.97 -8.29 -22.69
CA LEU A 127 0.55 -7.59 -21.48
C LEU A 127 0.76 -6.10 -21.62
N VAL A 128 -0.30 -5.35 -21.44
CA VAL A 128 -0.29 -3.89 -21.26
C VAL A 128 -0.77 -3.55 -19.85
N LEU A 129 -0.02 -2.73 -19.13
CA LEU A 129 -0.38 -2.20 -17.83
C LEU A 129 -0.55 -0.69 -17.96
N THR A 130 -1.76 -0.17 -17.72
CA THR A 130 -2.03 1.27 -17.73
C THR A 130 -2.23 1.75 -16.30
N PHE A 131 -1.35 2.63 -15.84
CA PHE A 131 -1.39 3.24 -14.51
C PHE A 131 -2.12 4.57 -14.58
N VAL A 132 -3.26 4.65 -13.92
CA VAL A 132 -4.15 5.80 -13.93
C VAL A 132 -3.93 6.64 -12.68
N ASP A 133 -3.70 7.94 -12.86
CA ASP A 133 -3.64 8.96 -11.80
C ASP A 133 -4.80 9.94 -12.00
N TYR A 134 -5.57 10.21 -10.96
CA TYR A 134 -6.62 11.22 -10.99
C TYR A 134 -6.12 12.58 -10.50
N GLU A 135 -6.69 13.66 -11.04
CA GLU A 135 -6.41 15.01 -10.58
C GLU A 135 -7.11 15.28 -9.24
N LYS A 136 -6.30 15.34 -8.15
CA LYS A 136 -6.83 15.64 -6.81
C LYS A 136 -8.07 14.82 -6.44
N ALA A 137 -8.04 13.52 -6.68
CA ALA A 137 -9.18 12.61 -6.60
C ALA A 137 -10.08 12.84 -5.38
N LEU A 138 -9.50 12.85 -4.18
CA LEU A 138 -10.23 13.04 -2.92
C LEU A 138 -10.90 14.41 -2.80
N ASP A 139 -10.35 15.43 -3.44
CA ASP A 139 -10.85 16.82 -3.38
C ASP A 139 -11.87 17.10 -4.51
N SER A 140 -12.00 16.20 -5.51
CA SER A 140 -12.76 16.43 -6.73
C SER A 140 -14.08 15.68 -6.81
N VAL A 141 -14.22 14.58 -6.04
CA VAL A 141 -15.44 13.75 -6.09
C VAL A 141 -16.67 14.54 -5.66
N GLU A 142 -17.76 14.40 -6.42
CA GLU A 142 -19.02 15.12 -6.15
C GLU A 142 -19.74 14.54 -4.95
N THR A 143 -20.25 15.40 -4.04
CA THR A 143 -20.97 14.97 -2.83
C THR A 143 -22.23 14.15 -3.19
N ASN A 144 -22.98 14.56 -4.21
CA ASN A 144 -24.16 13.82 -4.65
C ASN A 144 -23.82 12.42 -5.15
N ALA A 145 -22.68 12.26 -5.84
CA ALA A 145 -22.21 10.95 -6.28
C ALA A 145 -21.86 10.04 -5.09
N ILE A 146 -21.26 10.60 -4.04
CA ILE A 146 -21.02 9.86 -2.80
C ILE A 146 -22.33 9.37 -2.19
N LEU A 147 -23.33 10.25 -2.05
CA LEU A 147 -24.62 9.90 -1.46
C LEU A 147 -25.35 8.85 -2.29
N SER A 148 -25.36 8.99 -3.62
CA SER A 148 -25.92 7.98 -4.54
C SER A 148 -25.23 6.63 -4.41
N ALA A 149 -23.91 6.63 -4.28
CA ALA A 149 -23.13 5.41 -4.09
C ALA A 149 -23.47 4.71 -2.75
N LEU A 150 -23.70 5.47 -1.68
CA LEU A 150 -24.11 4.92 -0.38
C LEU A 150 -25.48 4.24 -0.46
N VAL A 151 -26.44 4.90 -1.10
CA VAL A 151 -27.79 4.32 -1.34
C VAL A 151 -27.67 3.04 -2.17
N GLY A 152 -26.92 3.08 -3.27
CA GLY A 152 -26.75 1.93 -4.17
C GLY A 152 -25.95 0.77 -3.55
N GLN A 153 -25.24 1.00 -2.43
CA GLN A 153 -24.57 -0.03 -1.65
C GLN A 153 -25.41 -0.54 -0.47
N GLY A 154 -26.64 -0.07 -0.32
CA GLY A 154 -27.56 -0.53 0.73
C GLY A 154 -27.29 0.07 2.11
N VAL A 155 -26.65 1.23 2.20
CA VAL A 155 -26.50 1.95 3.47
C VAL A 155 -27.87 2.49 3.89
N ASP A 156 -28.21 2.31 5.16
CA ASP A 156 -29.48 2.79 5.72
C ASP A 156 -29.69 4.29 5.45
N ALA A 157 -30.93 4.66 5.08
CA ALA A 157 -31.27 6.01 4.67
C ALA A 157 -31.02 7.06 5.76
N SER A 158 -31.14 6.72 7.06
CA SER A 158 -30.86 7.62 8.17
C SER A 158 -29.38 8.01 8.23
N TYR A 159 -28.47 7.04 7.98
CA TYR A 159 -27.03 7.33 7.90
C TYR A 159 -26.69 8.15 6.66
N VAL A 160 -27.34 7.87 5.53
CA VAL A 160 -27.15 8.66 4.29
C VAL A 160 -27.56 10.12 4.53
N ARG A 161 -28.74 10.37 5.15
CA ARG A 161 -29.19 11.74 5.49
C ARG A 161 -28.29 12.42 6.50
N THR A 162 -27.83 11.69 7.52
CA THR A 162 -26.85 12.21 8.49
C THR A 162 -25.55 12.62 7.80
N LEU A 163 -25.03 11.78 6.88
CA LEU A 163 -23.82 12.10 6.13
C LEU A 163 -24.05 13.26 5.16
N ALA A 164 -25.21 13.36 4.51
CA ALA A 164 -25.58 14.52 3.70
C ALA A 164 -25.52 15.82 4.53
N ASN A 165 -26.07 15.81 5.75
CA ASN A 165 -25.98 16.95 6.68
C ASN A 165 -24.52 17.25 7.10
N CYS A 166 -23.65 16.22 7.21
CA CYS A 166 -22.22 16.41 7.50
C CYS A 166 -21.48 17.19 6.41
N TYR A 167 -21.93 17.09 5.15
CA TYR A 167 -21.29 17.76 4.00
C TYR A 167 -22.05 19.04 3.56
N ASP A 168 -23.25 19.30 4.10
CA ASP A 168 -24.02 20.48 3.79
C ASP A 168 -23.42 21.75 4.37
N ARG A 169 -23.25 22.79 3.55
CA ARG A 169 -22.73 24.13 3.93
C ARG A 169 -21.42 24.11 4.70
N CYS A 170 -20.52 23.22 4.34
CA CYS A 170 -19.23 23.10 4.99
C CYS A 170 -18.27 24.20 4.58
N THR A 171 -17.45 24.62 5.54
CA THR A 171 -16.41 25.62 5.32
C THR A 171 -15.07 25.15 5.89
N THR A 172 -14.00 25.72 5.37
CA THR A 172 -12.67 25.57 5.98
C THR A 172 -11.99 26.91 6.15
N ARG A 173 -11.21 27.04 7.21
CA ARG A 173 -10.40 28.22 7.48
C ARG A 173 -8.93 27.89 7.22
N ILE A 174 -8.28 28.69 6.40
CA ILE A 174 -6.86 28.58 6.09
C ILE A 174 -6.17 29.82 6.64
N GLN A 175 -5.17 29.60 7.52
CA GLN A 175 -4.33 30.68 8.05
C GLN A 175 -3.09 30.77 7.16
N LEU A 176 -3.07 31.69 6.19
CA LEU A 176 -1.91 31.94 5.34
C LEU A 176 -1.03 33.08 5.88
N PHE A 177 -1.67 34.11 6.42
CA PHE A 177 -1.01 35.30 6.95
C PHE A 177 -1.71 35.75 8.24
N HIS A 178 -1.85 37.05 8.46
CA HIS A 178 -2.46 37.59 9.67
C HIS A 178 -3.98 37.35 9.77
N ARG A 179 -4.68 37.21 8.66
CA ARG A 179 -6.13 36.99 8.63
C ARG A 179 -6.47 35.60 8.07
N PRO A 180 -7.36 34.85 8.74
CA PRO A 180 -7.82 33.58 8.20
C PRO A 180 -8.73 33.78 7.00
N LEU A 181 -8.51 32.99 5.95
CA LEU A 181 -9.39 32.92 4.79
C LEU A 181 -10.41 31.79 5.03
N THR A 182 -11.72 32.12 4.92
CA THR A 182 -12.78 31.12 4.99
C THR A 182 -13.23 30.74 3.58
N ILE A 183 -13.18 29.46 3.27
CA ILE A 183 -13.50 28.91 1.96
C ILE A 183 -14.67 27.93 2.08
N PRO A 184 -15.76 28.07 1.29
CA PRO A 184 -16.82 27.07 1.24
C PRO A 184 -16.32 25.80 0.56
N ILE A 185 -16.74 24.63 1.06
CA ILE A 185 -16.41 23.33 0.49
C ILE A 185 -17.64 22.84 -0.27
N GLY A 186 -17.56 22.87 -1.60
CA GLY A 186 -18.65 22.44 -2.48
C GLY A 186 -18.56 20.98 -2.94
N LYS A 187 -17.36 20.37 -2.89
CA LYS A 187 -17.11 19.00 -3.36
C LYS A 187 -15.89 18.39 -2.66
N GLY A 188 -15.65 17.14 -2.91
CA GLY A 188 -14.54 16.37 -2.33
C GLY A 188 -14.89 15.81 -0.96
N VAL A 189 -14.03 14.89 -0.50
CA VAL A 189 -14.07 14.36 0.86
C VAL A 189 -13.00 15.04 1.72
N ARG A 190 -13.27 15.23 3.00
CA ARG A 190 -12.37 15.96 3.92
C ARG A 190 -11.11 15.15 4.22
N GLN A 191 -9.95 15.60 3.74
CA GLN A 191 -8.68 14.94 4.03
C GLN A 191 -8.34 15.10 5.52
N GLY A 192 -8.39 13.98 6.27
CA GLY A 192 -8.19 13.95 7.72
C GLY A 192 -9.41 13.50 8.52
N ASP A 193 -10.53 13.26 7.87
CA ASP A 193 -11.69 12.57 8.45
C ASP A 193 -11.51 11.04 8.37
N THR A 194 -12.07 10.33 9.35
CA THR A 194 -11.96 8.87 9.45
C THR A 194 -12.82 8.12 8.43
N ILE A 195 -13.95 8.71 8.01
CA ILE A 195 -14.88 8.10 7.05
C ILE A 195 -14.55 8.44 5.59
N SER A 196 -13.89 9.57 5.34
CA SER A 196 -13.62 10.10 3.99
C SER A 196 -12.99 9.09 3.01
N PRO A 197 -12.00 8.28 3.43
CA PRO A 197 -11.43 7.26 2.54
C PRO A 197 -12.46 6.23 2.07
N LYS A 198 -13.40 5.85 2.94
CA LYS A 198 -14.46 4.88 2.61
C LYS A 198 -15.51 5.47 1.68
N LEU A 199 -15.88 6.73 1.89
CA LEU A 199 -16.81 7.45 1.02
C LEU A 199 -16.26 7.58 -0.40
N PHE A 200 -14.96 7.89 -0.52
CA PHE A 200 -14.28 7.95 -1.82
C PHE A 200 -14.29 6.59 -2.52
N THR A 201 -13.88 5.52 -1.81
CA THR A 201 -13.87 4.17 -2.43
C THR A 201 -15.25 3.67 -2.75
N ALA A 202 -16.29 4.08 -2.01
CA ALA A 202 -17.69 3.79 -2.32
C ALA A 202 -18.14 4.46 -3.64
N ALA A 203 -17.82 5.76 -3.81
CA ALA A 203 -18.12 6.50 -5.05
C ALA A 203 -17.35 5.92 -6.25
N LEU A 204 -16.08 5.58 -6.08
CA LEU A 204 -15.29 4.94 -7.12
C LEU A 204 -15.89 3.57 -7.50
N GLN A 205 -16.27 2.75 -6.52
CA GLN A 205 -16.89 1.45 -6.78
C GLN A 205 -18.23 1.59 -7.50
N TRP A 206 -18.99 2.65 -7.22
CA TRP A 206 -20.26 2.94 -7.89
C TRP A 206 -20.08 3.05 -9.41
N ILE A 207 -19.08 3.82 -9.88
CA ILE A 207 -18.82 3.94 -11.31
C ILE A 207 -18.18 2.68 -11.90
N MET A 208 -17.30 1.99 -11.16
CA MET A 208 -16.69 0.75 -11.64
C MET A 208 -17.72 -0.35 -11.91
N LYS A 209 -18.81 -0.42 -11.15
CA LYS A 209 -19.93 -1.34 -11.39
C LYS A 209 -20.69 -1.06 -12.70
N SER A 210 -20.59 0.13 -13.26
CA SER A 210 -21.23 0.48 -14.52
C SER A 210 -20.37 0.14 -15.75
N LEU A 211 -19.13 -0.33 -15.54
CA LEU A 211 -18.23 -0.74 -16.60
C LEU A 211 -18.37 -2.24 -16.86
N SER A 212 -18.62 -2.61 -18.08
CA SER A 212 -18.76 -4.02 -18.51
C SER A 212 -17.38 -4.65 -18.79
N TRP A 213 -16.63 -4.95 -17.71
CA TRP A 213 -15.27 -5.45 -17.78
C TRP A 213 -15.10 -6.90 -17.31
N GLU A 214 -16.19 -7.66 -17.27
CA GLU A 214 -16.18 -9.06 -16.82
C GLU A 214 -15.33 -9.98 -17.68
N GLU A 215 -15.21 -9.66 -18.98
CA GLU A 215 -14.42 -10.43 -19.95
C GLU A 215 -13.19 -9.67 -20.47
N ARG A 216 -12.81 -8.56 -19.82
CA ARG A 216 -11.64 -7.76 -20.19
C ARG A 216 -10.46 -8.00 -19.27
N GLY A 217 -9.27 -7.81 -19.79
CA GLY A 217 -8.01 -7.93 -19.05
C GLY A 217 -7.32 -9.25 -19.21
N ILE A 218 -6.62 -9.71 -18.18
CA ILE A 218 -5.83 -10.94 -18.21
C ILE A 218 -6.56 -12.07 -17.50
N ARG A 219 -6.70 -13.21 -18.17
CA ARG A 219 -7.35 -14.39 -17.59
C ARG A 219 -6.41 -15.11 -16.63
N VAL A 220 -6.79 -15.15 -15.35
CA VAL A 220 -6.06 -15.80 -14.26
C VAL A 220 -6.96 -16.85 -13.63
N ASP A 221 -6.58 -18.11 -13.73
CA ASP A 221 -7.33 -19.24 -13.15
C ASP A 221 -8.84 -19.17 -13.43
N GLY A 222 -9.19 -18.99 -14.70
CA GLY A 222 -10.58 -18.96 -15.19
C GLY A 222 -11.33 -17.64 -15.02
N ARG A 223 -10.79 -16.65 -14.31
CA ARG A 223 -11.39 -15.32 -14.14
C ARG A 223 -10.56 -14.23 -14.80
N PHE A 224 -11.22 -13.19 -15.28
CA PHE A 224 -10.52 -12.03 -15.83
C PHE A 224 -10.17 -11.04 -14.73
N LEU A 225 -8.92 -10.57 -14.75
CA LEU A 225 -8.45 -9.44 -13.96
C LEU A 225 -8.30 -8.23 -14.87
N SER A 226 -9.26 -7.32 -14.80
CA SER A 226 -9.27 -6.08 -15.60
C SER A 226 -8.55 -4.93 -14.89
N ASN A 227 -8.61 -4.87 -13.57
CA ASN A 227 -8.03 -3.75 -12.81
C ASN A 227 -7.66 -4.14 -11.38
N LEU A 228 -6.76 -3.35 -10.77
CA LEU A 228 -6.52 -3.33 -9.32
C LEU A 228 -6.49 -1.88 -8.85
N ARG A 229 -7.07 -1.62 -7.68
CA ARG A 229 -7.24 -0.28 -7.13
C ARG A 229 -6.73 -0.18 -5.71
N PHE A 230 -5.83 0.75 -5.48
CA PHE A 230 -5.41 1.13 -4.13
C PHE A 230 -5.83 2.58 -3.88
N ALA A 231 -7.08 2.77 -3.48
CA ALA A 231 -7.78 4.05 -3.46
C ALA A 231 -7.88 4.65 -4.87
N ASP A 232 -7.22 5.79 -5.10
CA ASP A 232 -7.14 6.50 -6.37
C ASP A 232 -6.07 5.99 -7.32
N ASP A 233 -5.09 5.21 -6.82
CA ASP A 233 -4.08 4.55 -7.66
C ASP A 233 -4.70 3.31 -8.35
N ILE A 234 -4.93 3.38 -9.66
CA ILE A 234 -5.51 2.28 -10.45
C ILE A 234 -4.49 1.75 -11.44
N VAL A 235 -4.43 0.44 -11.59
CA VAL A 235 -3.76 -0.21 -12.72
C VAL A 235 -4.78 -1.02 -13.51
N LEU A 236 -4.84 -0.80 -14.82
CA LEU A 236 -5.63 -1.57 -15.76
C LEU A 236 -4.74 -2.63 -16.40
N PHE A 237 -5.31 -3.80 -16.63
CA PHE A 237 -4.68 -4.93 -17.32
C PHE A 237 -5.37 -5.12 -18.66
N SER A 238 -4.60 -5.31 -19.72
CA SER A 238 -5.11 -5.63 -21.05
C SER A 238 -4.11 -6.45 -21.84
N SER A 239 -4.60 -7.11 -22.88
CA SER A 239 -3.79 -7.92 -23.79
C SER A 239 -3.29 -7.12 -25.01
N SER A 240 -3.85 -5.96 -25.27
CA SER A 240 -3.48 -5.08 -26.38
C SER A 240 -3.56 -3.60 -26.00
N THR A 241 -2.91 -2.75 -26.80
CA THR A 241 -2.97 -1.28 -26.62
C THR A 241 -4.36 -0.75 -26.94
N ASN A 242 -5.08 -1.34 -27.91
CA ASN A 242 -6.44 -0.95 -28.26
C ASN A 242 -7.44 -1.25 -27.12
N GLU A 243 -7.34 -2.42 -26.49
CA GLU A 243 -8.14 -2.76 -25.30
C GLU A 243 -7.84 -1.78 -24.15
N ALA A 244 -6.55 -1.47 -23.93
CA ALA A 244 -6.12 -0.51 -22.90
C ALA A 244 -6.71 0.88 -23.13
N GLU A 245 -6.72 1.36 -24.38
CA GLU A 245 -7.30 2.64 -24.78
C GLU A 245 -8.81 2.66 -24.55
N THR A 246 -9.51 1.63 -24.95
CA THR A 246 -10.95 1.50 -24.74
C THR A 246 -11.29 1.55 -23.24
N MET A 247 -10.64 0.73 -22.42
CA MET A 247 -10.85 0.70 -20.97
C MET A 247 -10.51 2.04 -20.31
N LEU A 248 -9.43 2.70 -20.74
CA LEU A 248 -9.04 4.00 -20.18
C LEU A 248 -10.06 5.10 -20.48
N ASN A 249 -10.59 5.15 -21.73
CA ASN A 249 -11.60 6.12 -22.11
C ASN A 249 -12.93 5.85 -21.43
N GLU A 250 -13.37 4.60 -21.31
CA GLU A 250 -14.58 4.23 -20.56
C GLU A 250 -14.46 4.64 -19.09
N LEU A 251 -13.30 4.40 -18.45
CA LEU A 251 -13.03 4.82 -17.07
C LEU A 251 -13.05 6.35 -16.92
N ASN A 252 -12.52 7.08 -17.88
CA ASN A 252 -12.53 8.53 -17.88
C ASN A 252 -13.96 9.09 -17.95
N GLU A 253 -14.76 8.56 -18.86
CA GLU A 253 -16.16 8.99 -19.00
C GLU A 253 -16.99 8.65 -17.75
N ALA A 254 -16.82 7.46 -17.18
CA ALA A 254 -17.46 7.10 -15.92
C ALA A 254 -16.97 8.00 -14.76
N GLY A 255 -15.67 8.29 -14.70
CA GLY A 255 -15.07 9.18 -13.71
C GLY A 255 -15.64 10.60 -13.74
N LYS A 256 -15.82 11.17 -14.92
CA LYS A 256 -16.40 12.51 -15.10
C LYS A 256 -17.79 12.64 -14.47
N ARG A 257 -18.60 11.57 -14.50
CA ARG A 257 -19.96 11.56 -13.90
C ARG A 257 -19.95 11.80 -12.38
N ILE A 258 -18.82 11.49 -11.72
CA ILE A 258 -18.66 11.70 -10.28
C ILE A 258 -17.64 12.80 -9.95
N GLY A 259 -17.28 13.63 -10.94
CA GLY A 259 -16.36 14.76 -10.77
C GLY A 259 -14.87 14.41 -10.82
N LEU A 260 -14.52 13.16 -11.14
CA LEU A 260 -13.13 12.74 -11.28
C LEU A 260 -12.63 12.99 -12.71
N ARG A 261 -11.38 13.46 -12.82
CA ARG A 261 -10.69 13.65 -14.11
C ARG A 261 -9.36 12.92 -14.07
N ILE A 262 -9.06 12.17 -15.12
CA ILE A 262 -7.77 11.49 -15.26
C ILE A 262 -6.69 12.53 -15.57
N ASN A 263 -5.59 12.47 -14.81
CA ASN A 263 -4.41 13.29 -15.06
C ASN A 263 -3.58 12.69 -16.20
N ARG A 264 -3.79 13.18 -17.41
CA ARG A 264 -3.11 12.69 -18.61
C ARG A 264 -1.58 12.73 -18.51
N LYS A 265 -1.00 13.74 -17.86
CA LYS A 265 0.47 13.90 -17.76
C LYS A 265 1.11 12.87 -16.83
N LYS A 266 0.36 12.34 -15.86
CA LYS A 266 0.85 11.36 -14.88
C LYS A 266 0.39 9.94 -15.19
N THR A 267 -0.71 9.80 -15.90
CA THR A 267 -1.16 8.51 -16.41
C THR A 267 -0.18 8.01 -17.45
N GLN A 268 0.30 6.78 -17.28
CA GLN A 268 1.32 6.18 -18.13
C GLN A 268 0.99 4.71 -18.36
N PHE A 269 1.51 4.15 -19.44
CA PHE A 269 1.39 2.71 -19.67
C PHE A 269 2.75 2.05 -19.92
N MET A 270 2.78 0.76 -19.71
CA MET A 270 3.89 -0.13 -20.07
C MET A 270 3.34 -1.29 -20.88
N LYS A 271 4.08 -1.74 -21.90
CA LYS A 271 3.79 -2.97 -22.63
C LYS A 271 5.02 -3.86 -22.70
N ASN A 272 4.80 -5.17 -22.80
CA ASN A 272 5.90 -6.11 -23.02
C ASN A 272 6.17 -6.30 -24.52
N ALA A 273 7.28 -6.96 -24.86
CA ALA A 273 7.72 -7.18 -26.24
C ALA A 273 6.80 -8.12 -27.06
N HIS A 274 5.77 -8.67 -26.43
CA HIS A 274 4.81 -9.58 -27.09
C HIS A 274 3.51 -8.90 -27.49
N CYS A 275 3.38 -7.60 -27.18
CA CYS A 275 2.28 -6.77 -27.63
C CYS A 275 2.56 -6.22 -29.02
N GLU A 276 1.48 -5.96 -29.77
CA GLU A 276 1.53 -5.24 -31.05
C GLU A 276 2.11 -3.82 -30.86
N ASP A 277 2.69 -3.30 -31.94
CA ASP A 277 3.10 -1.90 -31.97
C ASP A 277 1.87 -1.00 -31.96
N GLY A 278 1.83 -0.08 -31.00
CA GLY A 278 0.71 0.83 -30.82
C GLY A 278 0.89 1.68 -29.56
N GLY A 279 0.22 2.82 -29.54
CA GLY A 279 0.11 3.70 -28.38
C GLY A 279 -1.25 3.57 -27.72
N VAL A 280 -1.43 4.22 -26.59
CA VAL A 280 -2.69 4.38 -25.88
C VAL A 280 -3.08 5.85 -25.88
N GLN A 281 -4.30 6.16 -26.25
CA GLN A 281 -4.80 7.53 -26.27
C GLN A 281 -5.90 7.75 -25.21
N LEU A 282 -5.92 8.94 -24.65
CA LEU A 282 -7.00 9.42 -23.81
C LEU A 282 -7.57 10.68 -24.46
N GLU A 283 -8.85 10.66 -24.83
CA GLU A 283 -9.51 11.76 -25.53
C GLU A 283 -8.74 12.26 -26.76
N GLY A 284 -8.26 11.33 -27.60
CA GLY A 284 -7.47 11.63 -28.80
C GLY A 284 -6.04 12.11 -28.56
N SER A 285 -5.58 12.12 -27.32
CA SER A 285 -4.21 12.53 -26.97
C SER A 285 -3.39 11.36 -26.47
N GLN A 286 -2.16 11.22 -26.96
CA GLN A 286 -1.26 10.14 -26.58
C GLN A 286 -0.91 10.15 -25.09
N ILE A 287 -0.98 8.98 -24.45
CA ILE A 287 -0.44 8.70 -23.13
C ILE A 287 1.02 8.23 -23.26
N VAL A 288 1.85 8.63 -22.31
CA VAL A 288 3.28 8.31 -22.34
C VAL A 288 3.52 6.83 -22.05
N GLU A 289 4.22 6.14 -22.95
CA GLU A 289 4.80 4.83 -22.68
C GLU A 289 6.02 4.99 -21.76
N THR A 290 6.10 4.21 -20.70
CA THR A 290 7.20 4.27 -19.75
C THR A 290 7.88 2.91 -19.59
N PRO A 291 9.21 2.85 -19.48
CA PRO A 291 9.92 1.61 -19.20
C PRO A 291 9.79 1.15 -17.74
N SER A 292 9.29 2.00 -16.85
CA SER A 292 9.06 1.65 -15.44
C SER A 292 8.13 2.65 -14.75
N TYR A 293 7.25 2.16 -13.88
CA TYR A 293 6.32 2.97 -13.09
C TYR A 293 6.42 2.64 -11.59
N VAL A 294 6.17 3.63 -10.72
CA VAL A 294 6.14 3.41 -9.26
C VAL A 294 4.71 3.16 -8.81
N TYR A 295 4.35 1.90 -8.60
CA TYR A 295 3.02 1.43 -8.21
C TYR A 295 3.05 0.67 -6.87
N PRO A 296 2.11 0.84 -6.01
CA PRO A 296 2.05 1.82 -4.90
C PRO A 296 3.30 1.72 -4.03
N GLY A 297 4.29 2.52 -4.36
CA GLY A 297 5.53 2.60 -3.60
C GLY A 297 6.64 1.63 -4.01
N ARG A 298 6.47 0.78 -5.05
CA ARG A 298 7.51 -0.05 -5.68
C ARG A 298 7.67 0.31 -7.15
N SER A 299 8.92 0.43 -7.63
CA SER A 299 9.21 0.58 -9.06
C SER A 299 9.04 -0.76 -9.76
N MET A 300 8.20 -0.79 -10.79
CA MET A 300 7.89 -1.95 -11.61
C MET A 300 8.32 -1.72 -13.06
N ASN A 301 8.65 -2.78 -13.76
CA ASN A 301 8.96 -2.80 -15.19
C ASN A 301 8.59 -4.17 -15.78
N MET A 302 8.48 -4.27 -17.10
CA MET A 302 8.06 -5.51 -17.78
C MET A 302 9.09 -6.64 -17.69
N GLU A 303 10.37 -6.31 -17.39
CA GLU A 303 11.43 -7.29 -17.15
C GLU A 303 11.41 -7.88 -15.73
N ASN A 304 10.56 -7.34 -14.84
CA ASN A 304 10.55 -7.63 -13.41
C ASN A 304 11.94 -7.50 -12.75
N ASP A 305 12.77 -6.57 -13.25
CA ASP A 305 14.11 -6.28 -12.77
C ASP A 305 14.07 -5.32 -11.56
N LEU A 306 14.82 -5.63 -10.54
CA LEU A 306 14.85 -4.86 -9.29
C LEU A 306 15.90 -3.72 -9.28
N LYS A 307 16.69 -3.52 -10.33
CA LYS A 307 17.78 -2.52 -10.31
C LYS A 307 17.30 -1.11 -9.97
N LYS A 308 16.24 -0.64 -10.65
CA LYS A 308 15.66 0.69 -10.40
C LYS A 308 15.09 0.79 -8.99
N GLU A 309 14.38 -0.25 -8.53
CA GLU A 309 13.81 -0.29 -7.18
C GLU A 309 14.91 -0.28 -6.11
N LEU A 310 15.93 -1.11 -6.21
CA LEU A 310 17.04 -1.14 -5.25
C LEU A 310 17.75 0.22 -5.15
N ASN A 311 17.99 0.90 -6.30
CA ASN A 311 18.56 2.23 -6.29
C ASN A 311 17.64 3.28 -5.60
N ARG A 312 16.32 3.12 -5.75
CA ARG A 312 15.33 3.97 -5.08
C ARG A 312 15.32 3.71 -3.57
N ARG A 313 15.39 2.44 -3.15
CA ARG A 313 15.47 2.07 -1.73
C ARG A 313 16.75 2.55 -1.06
N MET A 314 17.88 2.47 -1.77
CA MET A 314 19.14 3.06 -1.30
C MET A 314 18.98 4.54 -0.98
N ARG A 315 18.40 5.33 -1.92
CA ARG A 315 18.17 6.77 -1.69
C ARG A 315 17.22 7.01 -0.52
N ALA A 316 16.15 6.20 -0.38
CA ALA A 316 15.21 6.30 0.73
C ALA A 316 15.88 5.97 2.08
N ALA A 317 16.76 4.97 2.12
CA ALA A 317 17.53 4.62 3.32
C ALA A 317 18.49 5.74 3.74
N TRP A 318 19.17 6.38 2.78
CA TRP A 318 20.03 7.53 3.06
C TRP A 318 19.24 8.74 3.57
N ALA A 319 18.07 9.02 2.99
CA ALA A 319 17.18 10.08 3.47
C ALA A 319 16.67 9.80 4.88
N ALA A 320 16.28 8.54 5.17
CA ALA A 320 15.87 8.11 6.50
C ALA A 320 17.02 8.22 7.51
N PHE A 321 18.23 7.83 7.11
CA PHE A 321 19.43 7.98 7.97
C PHE A 321 19.75 9.44 8.27
N ALA A 322 19.70 10.31 7.26
CA ALA A 322 19.88 11.74 7.46
C ALA A 322 18.89 12.35 8.45
N ALA A 323 17.63 11.89 8.43
CA ALA A 323 16.59 12.36 9.35
C ALA A 323 16.81 11.95 10.82
N VAL A 324 17.50 10.82 11.07
CA VAL A 324 17.76 10.33 12.45
C VAL A 324 19.19 10.55 12.89
N ARG A 325 20.05 11.09 12.03
CA ARG A 325 21.50 11.21 12.28
C ARG A 325 21.81 12.03 13.52
N GLU A 326 21.20 13.19 13.67
CA GLU A 326 21.42 14.06 14.83
C GLU A 326 21.09 13.34 16.14
N ALA A 327 19.94 12.65 16.19
CA ALA A 327 19.54 11.87 17.36
C ALA A 327 20.51 10.69 17.61
N THR A 328 20.91 9.97 16.57
CA THR A 328 21.86 8.86 16.72
C THR A 328 23.27 9.33 17.13
N ASP A 329 23.68 10.53 16.76
CA ASP A 329 24.97 11.11 17.15
C ASP A 329 25.02 11.52 18.64
N GLN A 330 23.86 11.85 19.24
CA GLN A 330 23.71 12.21 20.66
C GLN A 330 23.54 10.98 21.57
N LEU A 331 23.07 9.85 21.04
CA LEU A 331 22.90 8.62 21.81
C LEU A 331 24.25 7.93 22.06
N THR A 332 24.59 7.78 23.35
CA THR A 332 25.76 7.01 23.79
C THR A 332 25.47 5.50 23.87
N ASP A 333 24.22 5.16 24.22
CA ASP A 333 23.76 3.78 24.30
C ASP A 333 23.71 3.14 22.90
N GLN A 334 24.43 2.03 22.74
CA GLN A 334 24.57 1.30 21.49
C GLN A 334 23.26 0.64 21.04
N ASP A 335 22.49 0.08 21.98
CA ASP A 335 21.26 -0.64 21.68
C ASP A 335 20.15 0.32 21.29
N LEU A 336 20.03 1.47 21.95
CA LEU A 336 19.09 2.52 21.57
C LEU A 336 19.41 3.09 20.19
N ARG A 337 20.69 3.28 19.89
CA ARG A 337 21.16 3.74 18.58
C ARG A 337 20.83 2.73 17.47
N ALA A 338 21.10 1.44 17.73
CA ALA A 338 20.73 0.36 16.84
C ALA A 338 19.21 0.26 16.65
N HIS A 339 18.44 0.38 17.72
CA HIS A 339 16.98 0.36 17.67
C HIS A 339 16.40 1.51 16.82
N LEU A 340 16.92 2.72 16.97
CA LEU A 340 16.49 3.88 16.17
C LEU A 340 16.81 3.69 14.69
N PHE A 341 17.98 3.18 14.36
CA PHE A 341 18.38 2.84 12.99
C PHE A 341 17.47 1.73 12.41
N ASP A 342 17.30 0.63 13.12
CA ASP A 342 16.55 -0.54 12.67
C ASP A 342 15.04 -0.25 12.54
N SER A 343 14.50 0.68 13.32
CA SER A 343 13.10 1.09 13.23
C SER A 343 12.81 2.10 12.11
N THR A 344 13.83 2.79 11.61
CA THR A 344 13.66 3.91 10.66
C THR A 344 14.35 3.62 9.32
N VAL A 345 15.63 3.30 9.33
CA VAL A 345 16.46 3.16 8.11
C VAL A 345 16.25 1.80 7.45
N LEU A 346 16.25 0.74 8.25
CA LEU A 346 16.09 -0.63 7.73
C LEU A 346 14.75 -0.86 7.02
N PRO A 347 13.58 -0.40 7.56
CA PRO A 347 12.31 -0.48 6.83
C PRO A 347 12.28 0.36 5.54
N ALA A 348 12.97 1.50 5.51
CA ALA A 348 13.08 2.32 4.29
C ALA A 348 13.90 1.60 3.20
N LEU A 349 14.98 0.92 3.58
CA LEU A 349 15.80 0.11 2.69
C LEU A 349 15.06 -1.10 2.15
N CYS A 350 14.30 -1.81 3.02
CA CYS A 350 13.65 -3.09 2.73
C CYS A 350 12.14 -2.97 2.46
N TYR A 351 11.63 -1.78 2.13
CA TYR A 351 10.20 -1.62 1.83
C TYR A 351 9.78 -2.48 0.63
N ALA A 352 8.70 -3.22 0.80
CA ALA A 352 8.15 -4.18 -0.16
C ALA A 352 9.12 -5.33 -0.56
N ALA A 353 10.14 -5.58 0.27
CA ALA A 353 11.07 -6.69 0.06
C ALA A 353 10.37 -8.06 0.07
N GLU A 354 9.21 -8.15 0.68
CA GLU A 354 8.32 -9.32 0.67
C GLU A 354 7.99 -9.78 -0.77
N THR A 355 7.96 -8.84 -1.71
CA THR A 355 7.57 -9.08 -3.10
C THR A 355 8.76 -9.26 -4.05
N TRP A 356 10.01 -9.20 -3.55
CA TRP A 356 11.20 -9.30 -4.40
C TRP A 356 11.57 -10.75 -4.69
N ALA A 357 12.18 -10.98 -5.86
CA ALA A 357 12.90 -12.22 -6.11
C ALA A 357 14.15 -12.25 -5.23
N ASP A 358 14.33 -13.36 -4.50
CA ASP A 358 15.47 -13.53 -3.59
C ASP A 358 16.68 -14.07 -4.38
N THR A 359 17.50 -13.15 -4.86
CA THR A 359 18.70 -13.45 -5.63
C THR A 359 19.96 -13.02 -4.88
N ALA A 360 21.08 -13.69 -5.14
CA ALA A 360 22.39 -13.31 -4.59
C ALA A 360 22.75 -11.84 -4.93
N ALA A 361 22.33 -11.35 -6.10
CA ALA A 361 22.56 -9.98 -6.52
C ALA A 361 21.77 -8.98 -5.66
N THR A 362 20.49 -9.27 -5.36
CA THR A 362 19.65 -8.46 -4.48
C THR A 362 20.23 -8.38 -3.07
N SER A 363 20.56 -9.54 -2.48
CA SER A 363 21.16 -9.62 -1.13
C SER A 363 22.49 -8.89 -1.07
N ARG A 364 23.36 -9.04 -2.07
CA ARG A 364 24.65 -8.34 -2.16
C ARG A 364 24.47 -6.82 -2.19
N LYS A 365 23.50 -6.32 -2.96
CA LYS A 365 23.21 -4.88 -3.07
C LYS A 365 22.72 -4.31 -1.75
N LEU A 366 21.80 -5.00 -1.07
CA LEU A 366 21.32 -4.63 0.27
C LEU A 366 22.44 -4.56 1.29
N LEU A 367 23.24 -5.63 1.38
CA LEU A 367 24.39 -5.72 2.30
C LEU A 367 25.41 -4.61 2.03
N THR A 368 25.72 -4.34 0.76
CA THR A 368 26.70 -3.30 0.41
C THR A 368 26.22 -1.93 0.89
N THR A 369 24.94 -1.60 0.66
CA THR A 369 24.34 -0.33 1.09
C THR A 369 24.32 -0.22 2.61
N HIS A 370 23.87 -1.26 3.28
CA HIS A 370 23.78 -1.31 4.74
C HIS A 370 25.14 -1.12 5.41
N ARG A 371 26.19 -1.77 4.90
CA ARG A 371 27.57 -1.63 5.43
C ARG A 371 28.14 -0.23 5.28
N VAL A 372 27.71 0.54 4.26
CA VAL A 372 28.11 1.95 4.16
C VAL A 372 27.40 2.78 5.22
N LEU A 373 26.10 2.57 5.39
CA LEU A 373 25.31 3.26 6.43
C LEU A 373 25.79 2.91 7.83
N GLU A 374 26.12 1.64 8.10
CA GLU A 374 26.70 1.15 9.36
C GLU A 374 28.02 1.86 9.70
N ARG A 375 28.93 1.99 8.72
CA ARG A 375 30.16 2.76 8.92
C ARG A 375 29.89 4.23 9.25
N CYS A 376 28.93 4.85 8.54
CA CYS A 376 28.55 6.23 8.83
C CYS A 376 27.96 6.39 10.25
N LEU A 377 27.15 5.43 10.71
CA LEU A 377 26.62 5.40 12.07
C LEU A 377 27.71 5.32 13.12
N LEU A 378 28.74 4.51 12.87
CA LEU A 378 29.91 4.33 13.77
C LEU A 378 31.00 5.37 13.56
N LYS A 379 30.78 6.37 12.68
CA LYS A 379 31.76 7.43 12.34
C LYS A 379 33.07 6.92 11.73
N PHE A 380 33.04 5.74 11.09
CA PHE A 380 34.15 5.19 10.32
C PHE A 380 33.97 5.46 8.82
N ASN A 381 35.08 5.67 8.13
CA ASN A 381 35.19 5.49 6.69
C ASN A 381 36.10 4.28 6.38
N ARG A 382 36.27 3.90 5.12
CA ARG A 382 37.10 2.73 4.76
C ARG A 382 38.54 2.88 5.20
N ARG A 383 39.12 4.10 5.12
CA ARG A 383 40.51 4.39 5.51
C ARG A 383 40.67 4.31 7.03
N THR A 384 39.78 4.96 7.80
CA THR A 384 39.83 4.93 9.27
C THR A 384 39.59 3.53 9.82
N GLN A 385 38.70 2.75 9.20
CA GLN A 385 38.46 1.34 9.54
C GLN A 385 39.75 0.51 9.34
N HIS A 386 40.41 0.69 8.20
CA HIS A 386 41.64 -0.04 7.89
C HIS A 386 42.78 0.36 8.85
N LEU A 387 42.98 1.66 9.11
CA LEU A 387 44.00 2.16 10.05
C LEU A 387 43.75 1.67 11.48
N ALA A 388 42.51 1.47 11.89
CA ALA A 388 42.17 0.89 13.19
C ALA A 388 42.28 -0.63 13.25
N GLY A 389 42.68 -1.31 12.16
CA GLY A 389 42.80 -2.77 12.09
C GLY A 389 41.44 -3.51 12.21
N LEU A 390 40.31 -2.82 12.11
CA LEU A 390 38.97 -3.38 12.33
C LEU A 390 38.47 -4.13 11.11
N ARG A 391 37.99 -5.36 11.32
CA ARG A 391 37.29 -6.14 10.30
C ARG A 391 35.83 -5.71 10.23
N SER A 392 35.14 -6.08 9.15
CA SER A 392 33.69 -5.83 9.01
C SER A 392 32.85 -6.60 10.02
N SER A 393 33.34 -7.69 10.60
CA SER A 393 32.76 -8.43 11.73
C SER A 393 32.72 -7.59 12.99
N ASP A 394 33.83 -6.88 13.25
CA ASP A 394 34.00 -6.08 14.47
C ASP A 394 33.05 -4.87 14.45
N LEU A 395 32.94 -4.22 13.28
CA LEU A 395 31.94 -3.15 13.10
C LEU A 395 30.49 -3.64 13.34
N ARG A 396 30.16 -4.86 12.90
CA ARG A 396 28.83 -5.45 13.18
C ARG A 396 28.62 -5.72 14.66
N GLY A 397 29.62 -6.22 15.38
CA GLY A 397 29.56 -6.33 16.84
C GLY A 397 29.37 -4.98 17.53
N MET A 398 30.06 -3.93 17.04
CA MET A 398 29.95 -2.56 17.56
C MET A 398 28.62 -1.87 17.21
N SER A 399 27.99 -2.20 16.09
CA SER A 399 26.78 -1.53 15.63
C SER A 399 25.50 -2.17 16.17
N CYS A 400 25.50 -3.45 16.49
CA CYS A 400 24.35 -4.28 16.85
C CYS A 400 23.18 -4.23 15.85
N LEU A 401 23.43 -3.81 14.61
CA LEU A 401 22.40 -3.65 13.58
C LEU A 401 21.98 -5.01 13.00
N ARG A 402 20.70 -5.12 12.66
CA ARG A 402 20.14 -6.31 12.00
C ARG A 402 20.64 -6.43 10.58
N ASP A 403 20.87 -7.66 10.14
CA ASP A 403 21.22 -7.94 8.74
C ASP A 403 20.01 -7.65 7.81
N PRO A 404 20.17 -6.82 6.77
CA PRO A 404 19.07 -6.42 5.90
C PRO A 404 18.57 -7.56 5.00
N ALA A 405 19.44 -8.51 4.61
CA ALA A 405 19.05 -9.65 3.80
C ALA A 405 18.21 -10.64 4.63
N GLU A 406 18.61 -10.87 5.88
CA GLU A 406 17.84 -11.66 6.82
C GLU A 406 16.50 -11.01 7.17
N TYR A 407 16.50 -9.70 7.39
CA TYR A 407 15.28 -8.93 7.65
C TYR A 407 14.29 -9.06 6.48
N ALA A 408 14.75 -8.85 5.23
CA ALA A 408 13.92 -8.99 4.03
C ALA A 408 13.40 -10.43 3.86
N SER A 409 14.25 -11.44 4.07
CA SER A 409 13.87 -12.85 4.01
C SER A 409 12.81 -13.20 5.05
N LYS A 410 13.00 -12.80 6.31
CA LYS A 410 12.02 -13.02 7.40
C LYS A 410 10.69 -12.33 7.10
N ALA A 411 10.68 -11.10 6.56
CA ALA A 411 9.49 -10.39 6.16
C ALA A 411 8.73 -11.14 5.06
N LYS A 412 9.43 -11.56 4.01
CA LYS A 412 8.89 -12.36 2.89
C LYS A 412 8.22 -13.64 3.38
N HIS A 413 8.87 -14.40 4.27
CA HIS A 413 8.31 -15.66 4.79
C HIS A 413 7.07 -15.43 5.64
N ARG A 414 7.08 -14.43 6.53
CA ARG A 414 5.90 -14.07 7.33
C ARG A 414 4.72 -13.70 6.44
N TRP A 415 4.99 -12.89 5.43
CA TRP A 415 3.96 -12.44 4.49
C TRP A 415 3.42 -13.58 3.64
N ALA A 416 4.28 -14.45 3.08
CA ALA A 416 3.85 -15.63 2.31
C ALA A 416 2.93 -16.54 3.13
N GLY A 417 3.32 -16.88 4.37
CA GLY A 417 2.47 -17.65 5.26
C GLY A 417 1.16 -16.94 5.61
N HIS A 418 1.17 -15.60 5.76
CA HIS A 418 -0.03 -14.83 6.01
C HIS A 418 -1.02 -14.92 4.84
N ILE A 419 -0.56 -14.75 3.60
CA ILE A 419 -1.41 -14.81 2.40
C ILE A 419 -1.98 -16.22 2.20
N MET A 420 -1.16 -17.26 2.35
CA MET A 420 -1.63 -18.63 2.14
C MET A 420 -2.69 -19.09 3.16
N ARG A 421 -2.71 -18.50 4.36
CA ARG A 421 -3.75 -18.76 5.37
C ARG A 421 -5.02 -17.94 5.23
N ARG A 422 -5.06 -16.97 4.29
CA ARG A 422 -6.28 -16.21 4.02
C ARG A 422 -7.34 -17.12 3.39
N ILE A 423 -8.56 -16.97 3.88
CA ILE A 423 -9.75 -17.67 3.36
C ILE A 423 -10.47 -16.89 2.26
N ASP A 424 -10.19 -15.59 2.17
CA ASP A 424 -10.76 -14.75 1.12
C ASP A 424 -10.12 -15.07 -0.26
N ASP A 425 -10.90 -14.85 -1.32
CA ASP A 425 -10.54 -15.13 -2.71
C ASP A 425 -9.81 -13.93 -3.36
N ARG A 426 -8.79 -13.40 -2.67
CA ARG A 426 -8.02 -12.26 -3.16
C ARG A 426 -7.10 -12.62 -4.33
N TRP A 427 -6.92 -11.68 -5.23
CA TRP A 427 -6.08 -11.84 -6.42
C TRP A 427 -4.65 -12.27 -6.12
N THR A 428 -4.05 -11.79 -5.03
CA THR A 428 -2.71 -12.19 -4.61
C THR A 428 -2.60 -13.69 -4.40
N LYS A 429 -3.55 -14.30 -3.68
CA LYS A 429 -3.56 -15.74 -3.44
C LYS A 429 -3.82 -16.50 -4.76
N ARG A 430 -4.81 -16.07 -5.52
CA ARG A 430 -5.16 -16.66 -6.82
C ARG A 430 -3.99 -16.65 -7.79
N THR A 431 -3.27 -15.53 -7.91
CA THR A 431 -2.10 -15.43 -8.79
C THR A 431 -0.91 -16.25 -8.31
N LEU A 432 -0.74 -16.45 -6.99
CA LEU A 432 0.30 -17.34 -6.44
C LEU A 432 -0.02 -18.82 -6.70
N GLU A 433 -1.29 -19.20 -6.59
CA GLU A 433 -1.78 -20.56 -6.86
C GLU A 433 -1.93 -20.84 -8.36
N TRP A 434 -1.91 -19.81 -9.21
CA TRP A 434 -2.03 -19.94 -10.65
C TRP A 434 -0.91 -20.77 -11.24
N ILE A 435 -1.22 -22.00 -11.61
CA ILE A 435 -0.33 -22.96 -12.26
C ILE A 435 -0.51 -22.78 -13.78
N SER A 436 0.44 -22.15 -14.40
CA SER A 436 0.54 -22.14 -15.85
C SER A 436 1.23 -23.42 -16.32
N ARG A 437 0.79 -23.95 -17.45
CA ARG A 437 1.29 -25.23 -18.01
C ARG A 437 2.80 -25.17 -18.28
N ASP A 438 3.51 -26.27 -17.99
CA ASP A 438 4.96 -26.39 -18.11
C ASP A 438 5.46 -26.09 -19.53
N ARG A 439 6.30 -25.09 -19.69
CA ARG A 439 7.17 -24.87 -20.86
C ARG A 439 8.55 -24.40 -20.37
N GLY A 440 9.52 -25.33 -20.40
CA GLY A 440 10.92 -24.99 -20.14
C GLY A 440 11.29 -24.60 -18.71
N ARG A 441 12.59 -24.38 -18.43
CA ARG A 441 13.08 -23.89 -17.15
C ARG A 441 12.92 -22.37 -17.09
N PRO A 442 12.05 -21.84 -16.23
CA PRO A 442 11.84 -20.41 -16.12
C PRO A 442 13.00 -19.70 -15.42
N PRO A 443 13.14 -18.37 -15.60
CA PRO A 443 14.01 -17.55 -14.76
C PRO A 443 13.56 -17.64 -13.30
N THR A 444 14.45 -17.24 -12.35
CA THR A 444 14.17 -17.29 -10.90
C THR A 444 12.85 -16.64 -10.56
N ARG A 445 11.91 -17.44 -10.06
CA ARG A 445 10.59 -16.98 -9.63
C ARG A 445 10.62 -16.51 -8.18
N TRP A 446 9.65 -15.70 -7.81
CA TRP A 446 9.47 -15.26 -6.43
C TRP A 446 9.36 -16.42 -5.42
N GLY A 447 8.69 -17.51 -5.79
CA GLY A 447 8.46 -18.67 -4.94
C GLY A 447 9.62 -19.68 -4.86
N ASP A 448 10.65 -19.58 -5.72
CA ASP A 448 11.73 -20.57 -5.80
C ASP A 448 12.54 -20.70 -4.52
N VAL A 449 12.70 -19.60 -3.78
CA VAL A 449 13.38 -19.59 -2.47
C VAL A 449 12.72 -20.55 -1.48
N PHE A 450 11.40 -20.63 -1.49
CA PHE A 450 10.66 -21.53 -0.59
C PHE A 450 10.85 -23.00 -0.99
N ALA A 451 10.76 -23.29 -2.30
CA ALA A 451 10.97 -24.65 -2.83
C ALA A 451 12.39 -25.14 -2.57
N THR A 452 13.41 -24.29 -2.81
CA THR A 452 14.81 -24.63 -2.60
C THR A 452 15.12 -24.91 -1.12
N ARG A 453 14.59 -24.08 -0.21
CA ARG A 453 14.82 -24.26 1.22
C ARG A 453 14.13 -25.51 1.77
N MET A 454 12.91 -25.79 1.31
CA MET A 454 12.23 -27.05 1.66
C MET A 454 12.99 -28.28 1.17
N GLY A 455 13.56 -28.24 -0.03
CA GLY A 455 14.41 -29.31 -0.53
C GLY A 455 15.62 -29.56 0.36
N ARG A 456 16.30 -28.50 0.85
CA ARG A 456 17.42 -28.62 1.79
C ARG A 456 17.00 -29.19 3.14
N LEU A 457 15.90 -28.75 3.72
CA LEU A 457 15.37 -29.27 4.99
C LEU A 457 15.02 -30.74 4.89
N ARG A 458 14.42 -31.19 3.77
CA ARG A 458 14.16 -32.61 3.53
C ARG A 458 15.44 -33.41 3.42
N ALA A 459 16.43 -32.94 2.65
CA ALA A 459 17.70 -33.62 2.53
C ALA A 459 18.41 -33.76 3.89
N GLN A 460 18.31 -32.78 4.78
CA GLN A 460 18.85 -32.85 6.16
C GLN A 460 18.10 -33.86 7.01
N LEU A 461 16.77 -33.96 6.88
CA LEU A 461 15.95 -34.96 7.61
C LEU A 461 16.20 -36.37 7.10
N ASP A 462 16.36 -36.56 5.79
CA ASP A 462 16.67 -37.86 5.18
C ASP A 462 18.08 -38.35 5.59
N THR A 463 19.06 -37.44 5.74
CA THR A 463 20.40 -37.78 6.25
C THR A 463 20.41 -38.10 7.75
N ALA A 464 19.52 -37.50 8.55
CA ALA A 464 19.42 -37.74 9.98
C ALA A 464 18.69 -39.06 10.34
N GLN A 465 17.86 -39.62 9.43
CA GLN A 465 17.04 -40.81 9.70
C GLN A 465 17.62 -42.13 9.17
N GLY A 466 18.75 -42.13 8.47
CA GLY A 466 19.40 -43.33 7.91
C GLY A 466 18.63 -44.05 6.80
N PRO A 467 19.24 -45.10 6.14
CA PRO A 467 18.74 -45.64 4.87
C PRO A 467 17.51 -46.57 4.94
N ARG A 468 16.78 -46.64 6.04
CA ARG A 468 15.65 -47.57 6.22
C ARG A 468 14.33 -46.88 6.42
N GLN A 469 13.84 -46.15 5.47
CA GLN A 469 12.39 -45.99 5.24
C GLN A 469 12.19 -45.15 3.97
N ARG A 470 12.27 -45.82 2.82
CA ARG A 470 11.64 -45.31 1.59
C ARG A 470 10.14 -45.37 1.77
N HIS A 471 9.56 -44.41 2.43
CA HIS A 471 8.11 -44.24 2.46
C HIS A 471 7.67 -43.45 1.23
N SER A 472 6.91 -44.18 0.43
CA SER A 472 5.87 -43.82 -0.52
C SER A 472 5.88 -42.43 -1.15
N ARG A 473 5.63 -42.42 -2.42
CA ARG A 473 5.40 -41.36 -3.39
C ARG A 473 4.40 -40.23 -3.02
N SER A 474 3.94 -40.10 -1.77
CA SER A 474 2.74 -39.30 -1.46
C SER A 474 2.94 -37.90 -0.92
N LEU A 475 4.17 -37.38 -0.70
CA LEU A 475 4.29 -36.08 -0.07
C LEU A 475 5.35 -35.16 -0.73
N ARG A 476 5.17 -34.82 -2.00
CA ARG A 476 5.65 -33.55 -2.50
C ARG A 476 4.74 -32.42 -2.02
N THR A 477 4.67 -32.23 -0.70
CA THR A 477 3.91 -31.13 -0.14
C THR A 477 4.50 -29.84 -0.68
N SER A 478 3.71 -29.11 -1.48
CA SER A 478 4.08 -27.79 -1.98
C SER A 478 4.40 -26.88 -0.81
N TRP A 479 5.32 -25.92 -0.96
CA TRP A 479 5.55 -24.89 0.05
C TRP A 479 4.25 -24.17 0.41
N MET A 480 3.33 -24.03 -0.53
CA MET A 480 2.02 -23.42 -0.34
C MET A 480 1.15 -24.20 0.66
N THR A 481 1.17 -25.53 0.59
CA THR A 481 0.44 -26.39 1.54
C THR A 481 1.02 -26.25 2.94
N MET A 482 2.34 -26.27 3.08
CA MET A 482 3.00 -26.08 4.36
C MET A 482 2.76 -24.68 4.95
N ALA A 483 2.69 -23.66 4.12
CA ALA A 483 2.45 -22.28 4.55
C ALA A 483 1.03 -22.06 5.10
N ARG A 484 0.08 -22.96 4.80
CA ARG A 484 -1.26 -22.95 5.40
C ARG A 484 -1.23 -23.38 6.87
N GLU A 485 -0.30 -24.26 7.24
CA GLU A 485 -0.14 -24.72 8.61
C GLU A 485 0.86 -23.82 9.37
N ARG A 486 0.33 -22.97 10.27
CA ARG A 486 1.12 -21.93 10.94
C ARG A 486 2.31 -22.45 11.73
N ASN A 487 2.15 -23.57 12.43
CA ASN A 487 3.20 -24.14 13.29
C ASN A 487 4.29 -24.81 12.46
N GLU A 488 3.92 -25.55 11.42
CA GLU A 488 4.88 -26.14 10.48
C GLU A 488 5.66 -25.06 9.70
N TRP A 489 4.95 -24.02 9.24
CA TRP A 489 5.60 -22.89 8.57
C TRP A 489 6.60 -22.17 9.47
N LYS A 490 6.25 -21.97 10.76
CA LYS A 490 7.18 -21.40 11.73
C LYS A 490 8.40 -22.28 11.98
N ARG A 491 8.24 -23.60 12.09
CA ARG A 491 9.35 -24.56 12.27
C ARG A 491 10.34 -24.49 11.12
N CYS A 492 9.84 -24.39 9.88
CA CYS A 492 10.70 -24.28 8.69
C CYS A 492 11.57 -23.01 8.68
N TRP A 493 11.16 -21.94 9.36
CA TRP A 493 11.79 -20.63 9.29
C TRP A 493 12.29 -20.09 10.63
N GLY A 494 11.85 -20.70 11.75
CA GLY A 494 12.21 -20.29 13.11
C GLY A 494 13.49 -20.91 13.67
N SER A 495 14.07 -21.91 13.04
CA SER A 495 15.21 -22.67 13.54
C SER A 495 16.59 -22.01 13.29
N HIS A 496 16.64 -20.72 12.99
CA HIS A 496 17.89 -19.95 12.89
C HIS A 496 17.88 -18.73 13.82
N VAL A 497 17.31 -18.90 15.04
CA VAL A 497 17.53 -17.98 16.15
C VAL A 497 18.23 -18.78 17.25
N GLN A 498 19.49 -18.97 17.10
CA GLN A 498 20.52 -19.07 18.15
C GLN A 498 21.72 -18.30 17.68
#